data_4fcc15fb2d097980a1aaefc9a3cf1aaa
#
_entry.id   4fcc15fb2d097980a1aaefc9a3cf1aaa
#
_cell.length_a   1.000
_cell.length_b   1.000
_cell.length_c   1.000
_cell.angle_alpha   90.00
_cell.angle_beta   90.00
_cell.angle_gamma   90.00
#
_symmetry.space_group_name_H-M   'P 1'
#
loop_
_entity.id
_entity.type
_entity.pdbx_description
1 polymer ?
#
loop_
_entity_poly.entity_id
_entity_poly.type
_entity_poly.pdbx_seq_one_letter_code
_entity_poly.pdbx_strand_id
1 'polypeptide(L)'
;TMSIDLVRDVRTQGNAMLASVHGEIDLHNSPDLRGHLLRLLDDAKPAKLILNLADVPYMDSSAIAVLVETLQKVRKGGGKVYLTHLQPRVKGLLEIARLETIFV
;
A
#
# COMPACT_ATOMS: atom_id res chain seq x y z
N THR A 1 -10.14 20.86 7.06
CA THR A 1 -10.00 19.50 7.57
C THR A 1 -8.54 19.09 7.61
N MET A 2 -8.10 18.67 8.75
CA MET A 2 -6.75 18.13 8.85
C MET A 2 -6.71 16.75 8.22
N SER A 3 -5.97 16.63 7.13
CA SER A 3 -5.70 15.32 6.57
C SER A 3 -4.61 14.66 7.42
N ILE A 4 -4.87 13.44 7.88
CA ILE A 4 -3.85 12.62 8.52
C ILE A 4 -3.02 12.00 7.41
N ASP A 5 -1.72 12.20 7.47
CA ASP A 5 -0.83 11.59 6.50
C ASP A 5 -0.76 10.09 6.71
N LEU A 6 -1.50 9.35 5.91
CA LEU A 6 -1.51 7.89 5.95
C LEU A 6 -0.25 7.30 5.31
N VAL A 7 0.37 8.04 4.42
CA VAL A 7 1.60 7.60 3.74
C VAL A 7 2.73 8.54 4.15
N ARG A 8 3.82 7.96 4.65
CA ARG A 8 4.96 8.70 5.19
C ARG A 8 6.26 8.10 4.70
N ASP A 9 7.34 8.87 4.92
CA ASP A 9 8.72 8.40 4.69
C ASP A 9 8.93 7.87 3.27
N VAL A 10 8.37 8.58 2.30
CA VAL A 10 8.51 8.20 0.90
C VAL A 10 9.95 8.45 0.46
N ARG A 11 10.59 7.41 -0.07
CA ARG A 11 11.96 7.47 -0.57
C ARG A 11 12.06 6.78 -1.91
N THR A 12 12.94 7.29 -2.75
CA THR A 12 13.26 6.62 -4.01
C THR A 12 14.70 6.16 -3.98
N GLN A 13 14.95 4.94 -4.43
CA GLN A 13 16.29 4.37 -4.59
C GLN A 13 16.35 3.68 -5.95
N GLY A 14 17.03 4.32 -6.91
CA GLY A 14 17.04 3.81 -8.26
C GLY A 14 15.64 3.76 -8.83
N ASN A 15 15.18 2.57 -9.24
CA ASN A 15 13.84 2.35 -9.76
C ASN A 15 12.83 1.89 -8.69
N ALA A 16 13.23 1.86 -7.42
CA ALA A 16 12.38 1.46 -6.32
C ALA A 16 11.87 2.66 -5.55
N MET A 17 10.63 2.56 -5.07
CA MET A 17 10.04 3.54 -4.16
C MET A 17 9.65 2.81 -2.88
N LEU A 18 10.04 3.39 -1.75
CA LEU A 18 9.67 2.90 -0.42
C LEU A 18 8.72 3.91 0.21
N ALA A 19 7.66 3.42 0.82
CA ALA A 19 6.73 4.26 1.54
C ALA A 19 6.17 3.49 2.74
N SER A 20 5.86 4.20 3.81
CA SER A 20 5.25 3.62 5.01
C SER A 20 3.80 4.05 5.08
N VAL A 21 2.92 3.11 5.42
CA VAL A 21 1.50 3.40 5.66
C VAL A 21 1.29 3.38 7.18
N HIS A 22 0.48 4.30 7.68
CA HIS A 22 0.29 4.48 9.12
C HIS A 22 -1.18 4.52 9.51
N GLY A 23 -1.49 3.84 10.59
CA GLY A 23 -2.80 3.88 11.21
C GLY A 23 -3.73 2.76 10.75
N GLU A 24 -4.88 2.69 11.40
CA GLU A 24 -5.93 1.77 10.97
C GLU A 24 -6.55 2.29 9.67
N ILE A 25 -6.70 1.40 8.71
CA ILE A 25 -7.27 1.76 7.41
C ILE A 25 -8.65 1.14 7.29
N ASP A 26 -9.64 1.99 7.11
CA ASP A 26 -11.04 1.58 7.02
C ASP A 26 -11.76 2.32 5.88
N LEU A 27 -13.05 2.14 5.79
CA LEU A 27 -13.87 2.75 4.75
C LEU A 27 -13.82 4.28 4.76
N HIS A 28 -13.57 4.90 5.94
CA HIS A 28 -13.50 6.36 6.05
C HIS A 28 -12.25 6.93 5.41
N ASN A 29 -11.10 6.28 5.58
CA ASN A 29 -9.83 6.83 5.13
C ASN A 29 -9.20 6.10 3.95
N SER A 30 -9.75 4.96 3.53
CA SER A 30 -9.20 4.25 2.37
C SER A 30 -9.24 5.08 1.08
N PRO A 31 -10.23 5.98 0.84
CA PRO A 31 -10.16 6.87 -0.33
C PRO A 31 -8.96 7.83 -0.29
N ASP A 32 -8.60 8.31 0.89
CA ASP A 32 -7.42 9.19 1.04
C ASP A 32 -6.13 8.42 0.76
N LEU A 33 -6.04 7.19 1.28
CA LEU A 33 -4.91 6.31 0.99
C LEU A 33 -4.80 6.05 -0.51
N ARG A 34 -5.91 5.73 -1.15
CA ARG A 34 -5.95 5.48 -2.59
C ARG A 34 -5.44 6.68 -3.37
N GLY A 35 -5.96 7.86 -3.09
CA GLY A 35 -5.56 9.08 -3.79
C GLY A 35 -4.07 9.37 -3.64
N HIS A 36 -3.54 9.19 -2.44
CA HIS A 36 -2.13 9.44 -2.17
C HIS A 36 -1.24 8.46 -2.93
N LEU A 37 -1.55 7.15 -2.86
CA LEU A 37 -0.75 6.14 -3.55
C LEU A 37 -0.80 6.32 -5.06
N LEU A 38 -1.97 6.59 -5.63
CA LEU A 38 -2.09 6.78 -7.07
C LEU A 38 -1.31 8.00 -7.55
N ARG A 39 -1.32 9.11 -6.79
CA ARG A 39 -0.51 10.28 -7.13
C ARG A 39 0.98 9.97 -7.12
N LEU A 40 1.45 9.24 -6.10
CA LEU A 40 2.86 8.85 -6.05
C LEU A 40 3.25 7.99 -7.25
N LEU A 41 2.39 7.09 -7.66
CA LEU A 41 2.67 6.21 -8.79
C LEU A 41 2.64 6.97 -10.12
N ASP A 42 1.73 7.93 -10.27
CA ASP A 42 1.67 8.74 -11.48
C ASP A 42 2.93 9.62 -11.63
N ASP A 43 3.43 10.14 -10.51
CA ASP A 43 4.59 11.04 -10.53
C ASP A 43 5.91 10.28 -10.75
N ALA A 44 6.08 9.14 -10.11
CA ALA A 44 7.37 8.46 -10.07
C ALA A 44 7.45 7.20 -10.94
N LYS A 45 6.33 6.54 -11.20
CA LYS A 45 6.25 5.30 -12.01
C LYS A 45 7.32 4.28 -11.63
N PRO A 46 7.42 3.88 -10.35
CA PRO A 46 8.50 3.00 -9.92
C PRO A 46 8.36 1.59 -10.51
N ALA A 47 9.49 0.94 -10.76
CA ALA A 47 9.50 -0.46 -11.15
C ALA A 47 9.22 -1.37 -9.94
N LYS A 48 9.55 -0.90 -8.74
CA LYS A 48 9.27 -1.60 -7.49
C LYS A 48 8.66 -0.63 -6.50
N LEU A 49 7.51 -1.01 -5.93
CA LEU A 49 6.90 -0.27 -4.83
C LEU A 49 6.96 -1.15 -3.60
N ILE A 50 7.61 -0.66 -2.56
CA ILE A 50 7.73 -1.36 -1.27
C ILE A 50 6.93 -0.58 -0.25
N LEU A 51 5.87 -1.19 0.26
CA LEU A 51 5.01 -0.59 1.28
C LEU A 51 5.30 -1.24 2.63
N ASN A 52 5.77 -0.44 3.57
CA ASN A 52 6.01 -0.87 4.94
C ASN A 52 4.73 -0.69 5.74
N LEU A 53 4.18 -1.79 6.25
CA LEU A 53 2.93 -1.80 6.99
C LEU A 53 3.13 -2.02 8.50
N ALA A 54 4.34 -1.75 9.00
CA ALA A 54 4.65 -1.96 10.42
C ALA A 54 3.71 -1.19 11.36
N ASP A 55 3.24 -0.02 10.92
CA ASP A 55 2.38 0.83 11.74
C ASP A 55 0.90 0.73 11.34
N VAL A 56 0.51 -0.33 10.65
CA VAL A 56 -0.88 -0.62 10.30
C VAL A 56 -1.36 -1.81 11.13
N PRO A 57 -2.01 -1.57 12.27
CA PRO A 57 -2.47 -2.67 13.13
C PRO A 57 -3.70 -3.39 12.59
N TYR A 58 -4.47 -2.73 11.73
CA TYR A 58 -5.70 -3.27 11.20
C TYR A 58 -6.07 -2.59 9.89
N MET A 59 -6.69 -3.35 9.00
CA MET A 59 -7.33 -2.80 7.80
C MET A 59 -8.57 -3.64 7.48
N ASP A 60 -9.51 -3.03 6.80
CA ASP A 60 -10.70 -3.74 6.33
C ASP A 60 -10.61 -4.02 4.82
N SER A 61 -11.71 -4.56 4.27
CA SER A 61 -11.74 -4.92 2.85
C SER A 61 -11.58 -3.72 1.91
N SER A 62 -11.95 -2.51 2.34
CA SER A 62 -11.76 -1.32 1.51
C SER A 62 -10.27 -1.00 1.31
N ALA A 63 -9.47 -1.22 2.35
CA ALA A 63 -8.02 -1.06 2.24
C ALA A 63 -7.41 -2.13 1.34
N ILE A 64 -7.88 -3.37 1.45
CA ILE A 64 -7.43 -4.45 0.57
C ILE A 64 -7.69 -4.08 -0.89
N ALA A 65 -8.87 -3.53 -1.19
CA ALA A 65 -9.19 -3.10 -2.55
C ALA A 65 -8.21 -2.03 -3.05
N VAL A 66 -7.80 -1.09 -2.18
CA VAL A 66 -6.80 -0.08 -2.54
C VAL A 66 -5.46 -0.72 -2.85
N LEU A 67 -5.03 -1.69 -2.04
CA LEU A 67 -3.76 -2.39 -2.29
C LEU A 67 -3.79 -3.17 -3.61
N VAL A 68 -4.91 -3.82 -3.91
CA VAL A 68 -5.06 -4.55 -5.19
C VAL A 68 -5.02 -3.59 -6.37
N GLU A 69 -5.71 -2.46 -6.28
CA GLU A 69 -5.68 -1.46 -7.35
C GLU A 69 -4.26 -0.90 -7.56
N THR A 70 -3.54 -0.66 -6.47
CA THR A 70 -2.15 -0.22 -6.50
C THR A 70 -1.28 -1.25 -7.21
N LEU A 71 -1.44 -2.52 -6.85
CA LEU A 71 -0.72 -3.63 -7.49
C LEU A 71 -0.99 -3.68 -8.99
N GLN A 72 -2.26 -3.58 -9.39
CA GLN A 72 -2.63 -3.62 -10.81
C GLN A 72 -2.01 -2.47 -11.59
N LYS A 73 -2.00 -1.27 -11.00
CA LYS A 73 -1.40 -0.10 -11.65
C LYS A 73 0.11 -0.27 -11.84
N VAL A 74 0.81 -0.76 -10.84
CA VAL A 74 2.26 -0.97 -10.92
C VAL A 74 2.57 -2.09 -11.92
N ARG A 75 1.79 -3.17 -11.90
CA ARG A 75 1.96 -4.29 -12.84
C ARG A 75 1.74 -3.89 -14.29
N LYS A 76 0.82 -2.99 -14.55
CA LYS A 76 0.57 -2.47 -15.89
C LYS A 76 1.81 -1.83 -16.50
N GLY A 77 2.63 -1.20 -15.66
CA GLY A 77 3.91 -0.63 -16.06
C GLY A 77 5.06 -1.62 -16.01
N GLY A 78 4.80 -2.90 -15.78
CA GLY A 78 5.84 -3.93 -15.69
C GLY A 78 6.49 -4.05 -14.33
N GLY A 79 5.98 -3.36 -13.31
CA GLY A 79 6.57 -3.34 -11.98
C GLY A 79 5.99 -4.35 -11.01
N LYS A 80 6.47 -4.30 -9.78
CA LYS A 80 6.07 -5.20 -8.70
C LYS A 80 5.80 -4.41 -7.42
N VAL A 81 4.89 -4.93 -6.58
CA VAL A 81 4.60 -4.36 -5.27
C VAL A 81 4.94 -5.38 -4.20
N TYR A 82 5.64 -4.91 -3.18
CA TYR A 82 6.03 -5.71 -2.01
C TYR A 82 5.41 -5.09 -0.77
N LEU A 83 4.82 -5.92 0.08
CA LEU A 83 4.33 -5.49 1.39
C LEU A 83 5.27 -6.05 2.44
N THR A 84 5.72 -5.20 3.37
CA THR A 84 6.67 -5.60 4.40
C THR A 84 6.14 -5.31 5.79
N HIS A 85 6.70 -6.00 6.79
CA HIS A 85 6.41 -5.75 8.20
C HIS A 85 4.93 -5.90 8.54
N LEU A 86 4.28 -6.92 7.98
CA LEU A 86 2.86 -7.16 8.21
C LEU A 86 2.60 -7.51 9.67
N GLN A 87 1.69 -6.78 10.31
CA GLN A 87 1.21 -7.16 11.63
C GLN A 87 0.26 -8.37 11.51
N PRO A 88 0.11 -9.19 12.58
CA PRO A 88 -0.64 -10.44 12.48
C PRO A 88 -2.05 -10.32 11.92
N ARG A 89 -2.80 -9.30 12.32
CA ARG A 89 -4.18 -9.12 11.86
C ARG A 89 -4.23 -8.80 10.37
N VAL A 90 -3.30 -7.98 9.90
CA VAL A 90 -3.19 -7.62 8.48
C VAL A 90 -2.77 -8.83 7.66
N LYS A 91 -1.78 -9.56 8.14
CA LYS A 91 -1.32 -10.78 7.48
C LYS A 91 -2.46 -11.80 7.37
N GLY A 92 -3.20 -12.00 8.47
CA GLY A 92 -4.33 -12.92 8.47
C GLY A 92 -5.41 -12.52 7.47
N LEU A 93 -5.71 -11.24 7.36
CA LEU A 93 -6.70 -10.75 6.38
C LEU A 93 -6.23 -11.02 4.95
N LEU A 94 -4.95 -10.76 4.65
CA LEU A 94 -4.40 -11.04 3.33
C LEU A 94 -4.43 -12.53 3.00
N GLU A 95 -4.17 -13.40 3.97
CA GLU A 95 -4.25 -14.85 3.80
C GLU A 95 -5.68 -15.30 3.49
N ILE A 96 -6.67 -14.77 4.23
CA ILE A 96 -8.08 -15.08 4.00
C ILE A 96 -8.50 -14.64 2.60
N ALA A 97 -8.02 -13.48 2.15
CA ALA A 97 -8.30 -12.96 0.82
C ALA A 97 -7.44 -13.64 -0.27
N ARG A 98 -6.54 -14.53 0.11
CA ARG A 98 -5.62 -15.25 -0.78
C ARG A 98 -4.72 -14.30 -1.59
N LEU A 99 -4.26 -13.25 -0.93
CA LEU A 99 -3.42 -12.23 -1.57
C LEU A 99 -1.96 -12.29 -1.11
N GLU A 100 -1.63 -13.15 -0.15
CA GLU A 100 -0.29 -13.21 0.42
C GLU A 100 0.79 -13.59 -0.61
N THR A 101 0.41 -14.29 -1.67
CA THR A 101 1.36 -14.68 -2.73
C THR A 101 1.44 -13.67 -3.86
N ILE A 102 0.51 -12.72 -3.93
CA ILE A 102 0.48 -11.70 -4.98
C ILE A 102 1.40 -10.55 -4.63
N PHE A 103 1.46 -10.20 -3.34
CA PHE A 103 2.39 -9.22 -2.81
C PHE A 103 3.60 -9.97 -2.24
N VAL A 104 4.69 -9.84 -2.90
CA VAL A 104 5.89 -10.62 -2.52
C VAL A 104 6.68 -9.93 -1.42
#